data_97adff2d0b18024cd14d6202c78233fe
#
_entry.id   97adff2d0b18024cd14d6202c78233fe
#
_cell.length_a   1.000
_cell.length_b   1.000
_cell.length_c   1.000
_cell.angle_alpha   90.00
_cell.angle_beta   90.00
_cell.angle_gamma   90.00
#
_symmetry.space_group_name_H-M   'P 1'
#
loop_
_entity.id
_entity.type
_entity.pdbx_description
1 polymer ?
#
loop_
_entity_poly.entity_id
_entity_poly.type
_entity_poly.pdbx_seq_one_letter_code
_entity_poly.pdbx_strand_id
1 'polypeptide(L)'
;SGIVSGNDWLGSFLNASVNGKPETEFQYNSLNTYVLSAIVTKRTGETLTEYLTPRLFGPLGITKYYWETCPKGITKGGWGLFLCAEDMAKLGQLYLQRGKWNGQQLVSEYWIEISTARHLKTQNDTYGYGYQLWMEQRPGSFEYNGMLGQNVIIYPDMDMVLVTNAGNKEMFQDCIMLRSEEHTSE
;
A
#
# COMPACT_ATOMS: atom_id res chain seq x y z
N SER A 1 9.23 19.06 -0.59
CA SER A 1 10.59 18.60 -0.73
C SER A 1 11.04 18.60 -2.19
N GLY A 2 12.31 18.97 -2.45
CA GLY A 2 12.86 19.28 -3.77
C GLY A 2 12.89 18.13 -4.79
N ILE A 3 12.71 16.86 -4.38
CA ILE A 3 12.81 15.69 -5.28
C ILE A 3 11.68 15.69 -6.32
N VAL A 4 10.47 16.07 -5.93
CA VAL A 4 9.29 16.09 -6.82
C VAL A 4 9.02 17.46 -7.47
N SER A 5 9.91 18.42 -7.29
CA SER A 5 9.79 19.77 -7.87
C SER A 5 10.33 19.88 -9.31
N GLY A 6 11.18 18.95 -9.72
CA GLY A 6 11.79 18.90 -11.05
C GLY A 6 11.15 17.87 -11.98
N ASN A 7 11.72 17.71 -13.17
CA ASN A 7 11.24 16.76 -14.17
C ASN A 7 11.83 15.35 -13.99
N ASP A 8 12.95 15.20 -13.27
CA ASP A 8 13.64 13.93 -13.06
C ASP A 8 13.58 13.46 -11.60
N TRP A 9 12.43 12.96 -11.20
CA TRP A 9 12.24 12.49 -9.84
C TRP A 9 13.11 11.29 -9.47
N LEU A 10 13.30 10.36 -10.42
CA LEU A 10 14.10 9.18 -10.19
C LEU A 10 15.58 9.54 -10.01
N GLY A 11 16.13 10.36 -10.91
CA GLY A 11 17.50 10.85 -10.78
C GLY A 11 17.73 11.66 -9.50
N SER A 12 16.76 12.52 -9.15
CA SER A 12 16.81 13.29 -7.90
C SER A 12 16.78 12.40 -6.65
N PHE A 13 15.96 11.34 -6.66
CA PHE A 13 15.89 10.37 -5.57
C PHE A 13 17.20 9.58 -5.43
N LEU A 14 17.75 9.07 -6.54
CA LEU A 14 18.98 8.27 -6.52
C LEU A 14 20.23 9.06 -6.13
N ASN A 15 20.21 10.37 -6.34
CA ASN A 15 21.29 11.28 -5.94
C ASN A 15 21.08 11.89 -4.52
N ALA A 16 19.95 11.59 -3.86
CA ALA A 16 19.71 12.07 -2.51
C ALA A 16 20.61 11.34 -1.49
N SER A 17 21.00 12.07 -0.45
CA SER A 17 21.75 11.47 0.66
C SER A 17 20.92 10.41 1.37
N VAL A 18 21.51 9.25 1.62
CA VAL A 18 20.90 8.19 2.43
C VAL A 18 21.10 8.53 3.91
N ASN A 19 20.01 8.66 4.63
CA ASN A 19 20.01 8.85 6.06
C ASN A 19 19.73 7.49 6.74
N GLY A 20 20.53 7.13 7.74
CA GLY A 20 20.40 5.88 8.47
C GLY A 20 21.09 4.68 7.82
N LYS A 21 21.17 3.61 8.58
CA LYS A 21 21.72 2.33 8.13
C LYS A 21 20.59 1.46 7.60
N PRO A 22 20.73 0.87 6.38
CA PRO A 22 19.72 -0.04 5.85
C PRO A 22 19.34 -1.15 6.84
N GLU A 23 18.07 -1.54 6.86
CA GLU A 23 17.49 -2.61 7.69
C GLU A 23 17.51 -2.38 9.20
N THR A 24 17.95 -1.22 9.69
CA THR A 24 18.03 -0.94 11.14
C THR A 24 17.05 0.11 11.63
N GLU A 25 16.63 1.02 10.76
CA GLU A 25 15.75 2.13 11.11
C GLU A 25 14.57 2.22 10.15
N PHE A 26 13.38 2.39 10.70
CA PHE A 26 12.18 2.63 9.93
C PHE A 26 12.02 4.12 9.64
N GLN A 27 11.95 4.47 8.37
CA GLN A 27 11.55 5.79 7.90
C GLN A 27 10.58 5.65 6.72
N TYR A 28 9.31 5.99 6.95
CA TYR A 28 8.30 5.96 5.89
C TYR A 28 8.64 6.96 4.78
N ASN A 29 8.62 6.48 3.54
CA ASN A 29 8.84 7.33 2.37
C ASN A 29 8.09 6.80 1.15
N SER A 30 7.06 7.51 0.69
CA SER A 30 6.28 7.15 -0.49
C SER A 30 7.10 7.10 -1.78
N LEU A 31 8.24 7.78 -1.85
CA LEU A 31 9.14 7.71 -3.00
C LEU A 31 9.79 6.32 -3.17
N ASN A 32 9.90 5.52 -2.11
CA ASN A 32 10.36 4.14 -2.24
C ASN A 32 9.44 3.34 -3.17
N THR A 33 8.12 3.51 -3.03
CA THR A 33 7.14 2.84 -3.90
C THR A 33 7.16 3.41 -5.32
N TYR A 34 7.44 4.70 -5.48
CA TYR A 34 7.69 5.27 -6.81
C TYR A 34 8.91 4.61 -7.51
N VAL A 35 9.98 4.36 -6.77
CA VAL A 35 11.15 3.64 -7.32
C VAL A 35 10.79 2.21 -7.72
N LEU A 36 9.96 1.50 -6.94
CA LEU A 36 9.45 0.19 -7.33
C LEU A 36 8.66 0.25 -8.64
N SER A 37 7.83 1.26 -8.83
CA SER A 37 7.12 1.52 -10.09
C SER A 37 8.10 1.74 -11.26
N ALA A 38 9.13 2.54 -11.04
CA ALA A 38 10.18 2.77 -12.05
C ALA A 38 10.95 1.49 -12.41
N ILE A 39 11.19 0.60 -11.42
CA ILE A 39 11.82 -0.71 -11.66
C ILE A 39 10.93 -1.59 -12.54
N VAL A 40 9.62 -1.66 -12.26
CA VAL A 40 8.67 -2.39 -13.12
C VAL A 40 8.74 -1.86 -14.55
N THR A 41 8.63 -0.55 -14.74
CA THR A 41 8.72 0.07 -16.07
C THR A 41 10.04 -0.27 -16.77
N LYS A 42 11.16 -0.17 -16.07
CA LYS A 42 12.47 -0.49 -16.63
C LYS A 42 12.62 -1.96 -17.03
N ARG A 43 12.03 -2.87 -16.25
CA ARG A 43 12.18 -4.33 -16.45
C ARG A 43 11.22 -4.88 -17.51
N THR A 44 10.05 -4.30 -17.66
CA THR A 44 8.96 -4.81 -18.51
C THR A 44 8.78 -4.00 -19.79
N GLY A 45 9.19 -2.74 -19.82
CA GLY A 45 8.88 -1.78 -20.87
C GLY A 45 7.45 -1.21 -20.78
N GLU A 46 6.67 -1.65 -19.80
CA GLU A 46 5.29 -1.19 -19.52
C GLU A 46 5.28 -0.24 -18.33
N THR A 47 4.42 0.75 -18.29
CA THR A 47 4.16 1.49 -17.05
C THR A 47 3.56 0.55 -16.00
N LEU A 48 3.68 0.88 -14.71
CA LEU A 48 3.07 0.06 -13.66
C LEU A 48 1.56 -0.13 -13.89
N THR A 49 0.86 0.89 -14.37
CA THR A 49 -0.55 0.83 -14.70
C THR A 49 -0.82 -0.17 -15.84
N GLU A 50 -0.09 -0.09 -16.94
CA GLU A 50 -0.21 -1.05 -18.07
C GLU A 50 0.09 -2.48 -17.63
N TYR A 51 1.14 -2.65 -16.83
CA TYR A 51 1.54 -3.96 -16.31
C TYR A 51 0.47 -4.60 -15.41
N LEU A 52 -0.14 -3.83 -14.50
CA LEU A 52 -1.13 -4.32 -13.54
C LEU A 52 -2.53 -4.49 -14.14
N THR A 53 -2.86 -3.75 -15.19
CA THR A 53 -4.20 -3.80 -15.80
C THR A 53 -4.62 -5.24 -16.19
N PRO A 54 -3.88 -6.00 -16.99
CA PRO A 54 -4.28 -7.37 -17.34
C PRO A 54 -3.99 -8.38 -16.22
N ARG A 55 -3.08 -8.09 -15.29
CA ARG A 55 -2.59 -9.06 -14.28
C ARG A 55 -3.30 -8.98 -12.93
N LEU A 56 -3.81 -7.81 -12.60
CA LEU A 56 -4.46 -7.55 -11.31
C LEU A 56 -5.84 -6.89 -11.48
N PHE A 57 -5.90 -5.70 -12.08
CA PHE A 57 -7.13 -4.93 -12.16
C PHE A 57 -8.21 -5.64 -12.98
N GLY A 58 -7.85 -6.18 -14.15
CA GLY A 58 -8.78 -6.94 -15.00
C GLY A 58 -9.38 -8.15 -14.28
N PRO A 59 -8.58 -9.08 -13.76
CA PRO A 59 -9.08 -10.23 -12.99
C PRO A 59 -9.94 -9.86 -11.79
N LEU A 60 -9.65 -8.75 -11.09
CA LEU A 60 -10.45 -8.23 -9.98
C LEU A 60 -11.73 -7.50 -10.44
N GLY A 61 -11.91 -7.29 -11.75
CA GLY A 61 -13.02 -6.51 -12.30
C GLY A 61 -12.93 -5.03 -11.93
N ILE A 62 -11.73 -4.51 -11.72
CA ILE A 62 -11.46 -3.08 -11.49
C ILE A 62 -11.30 -2.43 -12.87
N THR A 63 -12.32 -1.68 -13.31
CA THR A 63 -12.37 -1.11 -14.67
C THR A 63 -12.33 0.42 -14.67
N LYS A 64 -12.60 1.05 -13.52
CA LYS A 64 -12.64 2.50 -13.38
C LYS A 64 -11.58 2.94 -12.40
N TYR A 65 -10.46 3.35 -12.90
CA TYR A 65 -9.34 3.86 -12.11
C TYR A 65 -8.54 4.89 -12.90
N TYR A 66 -7.83 5.72 -12.17
CA TYR A 66 -6.84 6.64 -12.73
C TYR A 66 -5.61 6.62 -11.82
N TRP A 67 -4.44 6.51 -12.41
CA TRP A 67 -3.19 6.58 -11.67
C TRP A 67 -2.29 7.66 -12.29
N GLU A 68 -1.94 8.62 -11.48
CA GLU A 68 -1.08 9.73 -11.89
C GLU A 68 0.34 9.26 -12.23
N THR A 69 0.99 10.00 -13.14
CA THR A 69 2.38 9.79 -13.51
C THR A 69 3.26 10.97 -13.11
N CYS A 70 4.55 10.75 -13.02
CA CYS A 70 5.54 11.83 -12.95
C CYS A 70 5.69 12.51 -14.33
N PRO A 71 6.42 13.64 -14.45
CA PRO A 71 6.63 14.33 -15.72
C PRO A 71 7.27 13.46 -16.82
N LYS A 72 8.02 12.42 -16.47
CA LYS A 72 8.60 11.43 -17.39
C LYS A 72 7.69 10.24 -17.71
N GLY A 73 6.41 10.27 -17.31
CA GLY A 73 5.43 9.24 -17.62
C GLY A 73 5.49 7.98 -16.75
N ILE A 74 6.37 7.92 -15.73
CA ILE A 74 6.43 6.80 -14.78
C ILE A 74 5.26 6.93 -13.81
N THR A 75 4.48 5.87 -13.62
CA THR A 75 3.38 5.83 -12.64
C THR A 75 3.90 6.11 -11.24
N LYS A 76 3.21 6.99 -10.47
CA LYS A 76 3.69 7.45 -9.16
C LYS A 76 3.86 6.33 -8.13
N GLY A 77 3.11 5.25 -8.23
CA GLY A 77 3.25 4.06 -7.39
C GLY A 77 2.82 4.27 -5.93
N GLY A 78 3.43 5.20 -5.23
CA GLY A 78 3.19 5.46 -3.81
C GLY A 78 2.01 6.39 -3.50
N TRP A 79 1.41 7.03 -4.50
CA TRP A 79 0.25 7.92 -4.37
C TRP A 79 -0.39 8.17 -5.74
N GLY A 80 -1.50 8.90 -5.75
CA GLY A 80 -2.17 9.33 -6.98
C GLY A 80 -2.93 8.22 -7.70
N LEU A 81 -3.25 7.11 -7.04
CA LEU A 81 -4.19 6.11 -7.52
C LEU A 81 -5.58 6.46 -7.01
N PHE A 82 -6.53 6.58 -7.92
CA PHE A 82 -7.93 6.85 -7.63
C PHE A 82 -8.76 5.59 -7.88
N LEU A 83 -9.42 5.11 -6.83
CA LEU A 83 -10.30 3.94 -6.82
C LEU A 83 -11.58 4.26 -6.06
N CYS A 84 -12.67 3.59 -6.40
CA CYS A 84 -13.85 3.58 -5.53
C CYS A 84 -13.66 2.61 -4.35
N ALA A 85 -14.46 2.77 -3.29
CA ALA A 85 -14.34 1.98 -2.07
C ALA A 85 -14.50 0.47 -2.33
N GLU A 86 -15.42 0.09 -3.22
CA GLU A 86 -15.62 -1.31 -3.60
C GLU A 86 -14.38 -1.93 -4.26
N ASP A 87 -13.66 -1.16 -5.09
CA ASP A 87 -12.45 -1.64 -5.73
C ASP A 87 -11.27 -1.71 -4.74
N MET A 88 -11.22 -0.80 -3.78
CA MET A 88 -10.29 -0.90 -2.64
C MET A 88 -10.57 -2.17 -1.82
N ALA A 89 -11.85 -2.50 -1.56
CA ALA A 89 -12.23 -3.70 -0.83
C ALA A 89 -11.79 -4.99 -1.56
N LYS A 90 -11.85 -5.03 -2.90
CA LYS A 90 -11.36 -6.19 -3.69
C LYS A 90 -9.87 -6.45 -3.48
N LEU A 91 -9.06 -5.39 -3.35
CA LEU A 91 -7.64 -5.53 -3.05
C LEU A 91 -7.42 -6.11 -1.64
N GLY A 92 -8.17 -5.64 -0.64
CA GLY A 92 -8.15 -6.21 0.71
C GLY A 92 -8.61 -7.66 0.72
N GLN A 93 -9.70 -7.97 0.03
CA GLN A 93 -10.25 -9.32 -0.09
C GLN A 93 -9.26 -10.29 -0.77
N LEU A 94 -8.51 -9.84 -1.77
CA LEU A 94 -7.46 -10.64 -2.39
C LEU A 94 -6.40 -11.08 -1.36
N TYR A 95 -5.98 -10.16 -0.48
CA TYR A 95 -5.05 -10.50 0.60
C TYR A 95 -5.67 -11.41 1.65
N LEU A 96 -6.93 -11.17 2.04
CA LEU A 96 -7.68 -12.02 2.97
C LEU A 96 -7.80 -13.45 2.43
N GLN A 97 -8.01 -13.61 1.13
CA GLN A 97 -8.10 -14.91 0.43
C GLN A 97 -6.72 -15.48 0.04
N ARG A 98 -5.64 -15.00 0.67
CA ARG A 98 -4.27 -15.49 0.43
C ARG A 98 -3.86 -15.45 -1.05
N GLY A 99 -4.27 -14.38 -1.74
CA GLY A 99 -3.92 -14.12 -3.14
C GLY A 99 -4.78 -14.85 -4.18
N LYS A 100 -5.83 -15.54 -3.76
CA LYS A 100 -6.81 -16.19 -4.66
C LYS A 100 -7.97 -15.26 -4.99
N TRP A 101 -8.43 -15.32 -6.23
CA TRP A 101 -9.60 -14.63 -6.71
C TRP A 101 -10.36 -15.48 -7.71
N ASN A 102 -11.66 -15.75 -7.45
CA ASN A 102 -12.49 -16.62 -8.28
C ASN A 102 -11.81 -17.96 -8.64
N GLY A 103 -11.14 -18.57 -7.66
CA GLY A 103 -10.43 -19.84 -7.85
C GLY A 103 -9.05 -19.76 -8.50
N GLN A 104 -8.64 -18.58 -9.00
CA GLN A 104 -7.34 -18.35 -9.61
C GLN A 104 -6.37 -17.73 -8.61
N GLN A 105 -5.14 -18.23 -8.53
CA GLN A 105 -4.05 -17.64 -7.75
C GLN A 105 -3.47 -16.45 -8.53
N LEU A 106 -3.83 -15.20 -8.16
CA LEU A 106 -3.33 -13.98 -8.78
C LEU A 106 -2.00 -13.53 -8.18
N VAL A 107 -1.88 -13.67 -6.86
CA VAL A 107 -0.66 -13.38 -6.11
C VAL A 107 -0.29 -14.64 -5.33
N SER A 108 0.97 -15.05 -5.34
CA SER A 108 1.37 -16.29 -4.66
C SER A 108 1.08 -16.21 -3.16
N GLU A 109 0.66 -17.31 -2.57
CA GLU A 109 0.41 -17.40 -1.13
C GLU A 109 1.67 -17.09 -0.32
N TYR A 110 2.83 -17.55 -0.79
CA TYR A 110 4.13 -17.20 -0.22
C TYR A 110 4.37 -15.67 -0.19
N TRP A 111 4.01 -14.95 -1.27
CA TRP A 111 4.14 -13.49 -1.26
C TRP A 111 3.22 -12.83 -0.26
N ILE A 112 1.97 -13.30 -0.15
CA ILE A 112 1.04 -12.78 0.87
C ILE A 112 1.65 -12.98 2.26
N GLU A 113 2.16 -14.17 2.57
CA GLU A 113 2.77 -14.48 3.86
C GLU A 113 3.97 -13.57 4.17
N ILE A 114 4.94 -13.47 3.26
CA ILE A 114 6.14 -12.66 3.54
C ILE A 114 5.86 -11.16 3.51
N SER A 115 4.93 -10.68 2.68
CA SER A 115 4.61 -9.25 2.61
C SER A 115 3.83 -8.75 3.85
N THR A 116 3.07 -9.64 4.49
CA THR A 116 2.32 -9.38 5.72
C THR A 116 3.07 -9.79 6.99
N ALA A 117 4.30 -10.24 6.89
CA ALA A 117 5.16 -10.47 8.05
C ALA A 117 5.75 -9.16 8.58
N ARG A 118 5.97 -9.10 9.89
CA ARG A 118 6.61 -7.96 10.53
C ARG A 118 8.11 -7.96 10.25
N HIS A 119 8.55 -7.16 9.29
CA HIS A 119 9.98 -7.01 8.96
C HIS A 119 10.66 -5.92 9.78
N LEU A 120 9.94 -4.82 10.06
CA LEU A 120 10.46 -3.68 10.80
C LEU A 120 9.46 -3.28 11.89
N LYS A 121 9.97 -2.65 12.93
CA LYS A 121 9.19 -1.91 13.92
C LYS A 121 9.13 -0.45 13.52
N THR A 122 7.98 0.19 13.73
CA THR A 122 7.86 1.63 13.52
C THR A 122 8.53 2.41 14.65
N GLN A 123 8.72 3.72 14.46
CA GLN A 123 9.45 4.57 15.41
C GLN A 123 8.95 4.49 16.86
N ASN A 124 7.65 4.24 17.07
CA ASN A 124 7.05 4.15 18.41
C ASN A 124 6.93 2.72 18.93
N ASP A 125 7.49 1.74 18.23
CA ASP A 125 7.38 0.29 18.53
C ASP A 125 5.94 -0.24 18.66
N THR A 126 4.96 0.59 18.34
CA THR A 126 3.53 0.28 18.48
C THR A 126 3.05 -0.57 17.32
N TYR A 127 3.52 -0.26 16.10
CA TYR A 127 3.13 -0.94 14.87
C TYR A 127 4.33 -1.64 14.23
N GLY A 128 4.05 -2.68 13.45
CA GLY A 128 5.02 -3.28 12.57
C GLY A 128 4.89 -2.74 11.15
N TYR A 129 5.85 -3.07 10.32
CA TYR A 129 5.82 -2.78 8.89
C TYR A 129 6.29 -3.99 8.10
N GLY A 130 5.47 -4.42 7.16
CA GLY A 130 5.78 -5.47 6.21
C GLY A 130 6.30 -4.89 4.88
N TYR A 131 5.98 -5.54 3.76
CA TYR A 131 6.33 -5.00 2.45
C TYR A 131 5.23 -4.04 1.97
N GLN A 132 5.38 -2.74 2.26
CA GLN A 132 4.44 -1.65 1.96
C GLN A 132 3.09 -1.77 2.69
N LEU A 133 3.06 -2.51 3.81
CA LEU A 133 1.88 -2.74 4.63
C LEU A 133 2.19 -2.39 6.09
N TRP A 134 1.26 -1.70 6.72
CA TRP A 134 1.31 -1.45 8.16
C TRP A 134 0.73 -2.65 8.88
N MET A 135 1.42 -3.09 9.95
CA MET A 135 0.91 -4.11 10.86
C MET A 135 0.19 -3.41 12.00
N GLU A 136 -1.04 -3.82 12.24
CA GLU A 136 -1.87 -3.29 13.32
C GLU A 136 -1.48 -3.84 14.69
N GLN A 137 -2.01 -3.23 15.75
CA GLN A 137 -1.85 -3.75 17.12
C GLN A 137 -2.53 -5.10 17.30
N ARG A 138 -3.69 -5.32 16.64
CA ARG A 138 -4.36 -6.61 16.65
C ARG A 138 -3.50 -7.66 15.95
N PRO A 139 -3.15 -8.76 16.63
CA PRO A 139 -2.29 -9.79 16.05
C PRO A 139 -2.84 -10.33 14.72
N GLY A 140 -2.00 -10.34 13.70
CA GLY A 140 -2.35 -10.85 12.35
C GLY A 140 -3.09 -9.87 11.46
N SER A 141 -3.54 -8.71 11.97
CA SER A 141 -4.14 -7.67 11.14
C SER A 141 -3.10 -6.78 10.46
N PHE A 142 -3.45 -6.26 9.29
CA PHE A 142 -2.59 -5.37 8.51
C PHE A 142 -3.42 -4.45 7.62
N GLU A 143 -2.80 -3.39 7.13
CA GLU A 143 -3.52 -2.39 6.35
C GLU A 143 -2.70 -1.71 5.26
N TYR A 144 -3.40 -1.22 4.26
CA TYR A 144 -2.98 -0.11 3.42
C TYR A 144 -3.52 1.18 4.05
N ASN A 145 -2.62 2.05 4.46
CA ASN A 145 -2.99 3.32 5.10
C ASN A 145 -2.65 4.47 4.16
N GLY A 146 -3.67 5.26 3.82
CA GLY A 146 -3.55 6.46 3.01
C GLY A 146 -3.86 7.72 3.81
N MET A 147 -3.27 8.83 3.40
CA MET A 147 -3.55 10.14 3.98
C MET A 147 -5.04 10.49 3.90
N LEU A 148 -5.53 11.21 4.90
CA LEU A 148 -6.90 11.77 4.95
C LEU A 148 -8.02 10.72 5.09
N GLY A 149 -7.71 9.51 5.57
CA GLY A 149 -8.71 8.50 5.88
C GLY A 149 -9.03 7.55 4.71
N GLN A 150 -8.05 7.28 3.86
CA GLN A 150 -8.14 6.27 2.80
C GLN A 150 -7.46 5.00 3.29
N ASN A 151 -8.23 4.07 3.83
CA ASN A 151 -7.67 2.86 4.43
C ASN A 151 -8.34 1.59 3.90
N VAL A 152 -7.57 0.52 3.84
CA VAL A 152 -8.06 -0.85 3.68
C VAL A 152 -7.44 -1.66 4.81
N ILE A 153 -8.24 -2.05 5.77
CA ILE A 153 -7.81 -2.80 6.95
C ILE A 153 -8.29 -4.23 6.81
N ILE A 154 -7.40 -5.18 7.00
CA ILE A 154 -7.67 -6.60 6.86
C ILE A 154 -7.53 -7.27 8.23
N TYR A 155 -8.59 -7.96 8.65
CA TYR A 155 -8.69 -8.73 9.88
C TYR A 155 -8.88 -10.22 9.54
N PRO A 156 -7.79 -10.99 9.37
CA PRO A 156 -7.89 -12.39 8.95
C PRO A 156 -8.63 -13.29 9.94
N ASP A 157 -8.50 -13.02 11.24
CA ASP A 157 -9.17 -13.76 12.31
C ASP A 157 -10.69 -13.51 12.39
N MET A 158 -11.16 -12.40 11.81
CA MET A 158 -12.58 -12.03 11.73
C MET A 158 -13.17 -12.28 10.33
N ASP A 159 -12.36 -12.75 9.37
CA ASP A 159 -12.75 -12.87 7.95
C ASP A 159 -13.35 -11.56 7.41
N MET A 160 -12.70 -10.42 7.74
CA MET A 160 -13.25 -9.08 7.49
C MET A 160 -12.25 -8.17 6.79
N VAL A 161 -12.78 -7.36 5.88
CA VAL A 161 -12.10 -6.20 5.27
C VAL A 161 -12.89 -4.95 5.56
N LEU A 162 -12.26 -3.97 6.17
CA LEU A 162 -12.83 -2.64 6.42
C LEU A 162 -12.19 -1.64 5.48
N VAL A 163 -13.02 -0.87 4.77
CA VAL A 163 -12.56 0.17 3.86
C VAL A 163 -13.13 1.52 4.28
N THR A 164 -12.25 2.51 4.37
CA THR A 164 -12.66 3.91 4.46
C THR A 164 -12.11 4.68 3.26
N ASN A 165 -12.92 5.57 2.68
CA ASN A 165 -12.52 6.42 1.58
C ASN A 165 -12.98 7.85 1.88
N ALA A 166 -12.08 8.65 2.45
CA ALA A 166 -12.38 10.00 2.90
C ALA A 166 -11.31 10.98 2.43
N GLY A 167 -11.63 12.27 2.48
CA GLY A 167 -10.73 13.39 2.20
C GLY A 167 -10.64 14.35 3.40
N ASN A 168 -10.83 13.86 4.62
CA ASN A 168 -10.90 14.66 5.84
C ASN A 168 -9.68 14.41 6.73
N LYS A 169 -9.03 15.47 7.19
CA LYS A 169 -7.90 15.39 8.12
C LYS A 169 -8.27 14.77 9.48
N GLU A 170 -9.51 14.92 9.91
CA GLU A 170 -10.02 14.40 11.18
C GLU A 170 -10.25 12.88 11.12
N MET A 171 -10.59 12.33 9.96
CA MET A 171 -10.81 10.89 9.78
C MET A 171 -9.57 10.03 10.08
N PHE A 172 -8.38 10.58 10.05
CA PHE A 172 -7.19 9.84 10.49
C PHE A 172 -7.24 9.53 11.98
N GLN A 173 -7.75 10.46 12.79
CA GLN A 173 -7.94 10.24 14.24
C GLN A 173 -9.12 9.33 14.52
N ASP A 174 -10.22 9.44 13.77
CA ASP A 174 -11.40 8.60 13.95
C ASP A 174 -11.09 7.13 13.63
N CYS A 175 -10.29 6.85 12.61
CA CYS A 175 -9.82 5.49 12.31
C CYS A 175 -8.93 4.92 13.43
N ILE A 176 -8.12 5.75 14.08
CA ILE A 176 -7.33 5.36 15.26
C ILE A 176 -8.26 5.08 16.45
N MET A 177 -9.32 5.86 16.63
CA MET A 177 -10.31 5.68 17.70
C MET A 177 -11.09 4.37 17.52
N LEU A 178 -11.57 4.05 16.32
CA LEU A 178 -12.21 2.77 16.01
C LEU A 178 -11.30 1.57 16.31
N ARG A 179 -10.00 1.70 16.14
CA ARG A 179 -9.01 0.69 16.48
C ARG A 179 -8.85 0.49 17.99
N SER A 180 -9.01 1.56 18.78
CA SER A 180 -8.84 1.53 20.24
C SER A 180 -10.09 1.02 20.98
N GLU A 181 -11.28 1.21 20.44
CA GLU A 181 -12.55 0.78 21.04
C GLU A 181 -12.77 -0.73 21.00
N GLU A 182 -12.16 -1.44 20.04
CA GLU A 182 -12.19 -2.91 19.98
C GLU A 182 -11.48 -3.60 21.18
N HIS A 183 -10.67 -2.87 21.94
CA HIS A 183 -9.95 -3.40 23.12
C HIS A 183 -10.68 -3.20 24.45
N THR A 184 -11.85 -2.53 24.47
CA THR A 184 -12.56 -2.21 25.71
C THR A 184 -13.84 -3.01 25.94
N SER A 185 -14.17 -3.96 25.07
CA SER A 185 -15.31 -4.88 25.25
C SER A 185 -14.86 -6.27 25.68
N GLU A 186 -14.30 -6.38 26.89
CA GLU A 186 -14.31 -7.59 27.73
C GLU A 186 -15.20 -7.38 28.95
#